data_2b3d08fc5e7e51e392222d2b0e7567bc
#
_entry.id   2b3d08fc5e7e51e392222d2b0e7567bc
#
_cell.length_a   1.000
_cell.length_b   1.000
_cell.length_c   1.000
_cell.angle_alpha   90.00
_cell.angle_beta   90.00
_cell.angle_gamma   90.00
#
_symmetry.space_group_name_H-M   'P 1'
#
loop_
_entity.id
_entity.type
_entity.pdbx_description
1 polymer ?
#
loop_
_entity_poly.entity_id
_entity_poly.type
_entity_poly.pdbx_seq_one_letter_code
_entity_poly.pdbx_strand_id
1 'polypeptide(L)'
;MKATKIIKRWNLAVVLFAFIFSLFLPGALRGATIPSVEDVVAGKERIPTIEDLTGGKVKVGDLVDKNNVELVKEYLTAAMYETVKRGMVMRMGTQLPPDQLNPPSFGAATVRNRGKAVLIGNAPYYEKEGNLWPGGIPFPVAKNGLEAMCNYHYGRAWDSYHTDPIDLWYVNAKGENYKTIGQEHIYVKCSGRTVEPPFGTIPGYENVYLKRISVATYPREIVGLGQFTVRYYDPGKDYDTGFAYLPAFKRTIRISATTWQDNIVGSDITYGDGDGFQDPFNGWNFKLTGRKFMLVNEPKSPTPIFDEKGQLSKTVQFDQGKKYPRLGWVIAPVDVVEGIPKIKHIYGKKVVYVMMWPYVFTGSGIHATDIYDRQMKLWKGYFQMFGRHEYLNGDPKTPQTPLSGALTYDLQTGHSTLMWMHHMPNVKLDPDKDVNLGILLKKGR
;
A
#
# COMPACT_ATOMS: atom_id res chain seq x y z
N MET A 1 1.77 -74.89 -40.32
CA MET A 1 1.11 -73.58 -40.53
C MET A 1 0.09 -73.19 -39.46
N LYS A 2 0.14 -73.70 -38.26
CA LYS A 2 -0.83 -73.29 -37.16
C LYS A 2 -0.18 -72.62 -35.95
N ALA A 3 1.15 -72.67 -35.81
CA ALA A 3 1.88 -72.08 -34.66
C ALA A 3 2.17 -70.58 -34.77
N THR A 4 2.26 -70.04 -35.98
CA THR A 4 2.62 -68.63 -36.21
C THR A 4 1.45 -67.65 -36.04
N LYS A 5 0.21 -68.11 -36.04
CA LYS A 5 -0.97 -67.25 -35.84
C LYS A 5 -1.31 -67.00 -34.35
N ILE A 6 -0.84 -67.87 -33.44
CA ILE A 6 -1.13 -67.72 -32.01
C ILE A 6 -0.17 -66.65 -31.38
N ILE A 7 1.10 -66.62 -31.81
CA ILE A 7 2.09 -65.65 -31.29
C ILE A 7 1.72 -64.19 -31.67
N LYS A 8 1.10 -63.96 -32.87
CA LYS A 8 0.66 -62.61 -33.26
C LYS A 8 -0.56 -62.13 -32.50
N ARG A 9 -1.41 -63.00 -31.98
CA ARG A 9 -2.58 -62.58 -31.18
C ARG A 9 -2.22 -62.21 -29.73
N TRP A 10 -1.19 -62.82 -29.16
CA TRP A 10 -0.71 -62.51 -27.82
C TRP A 10 0.03 -61.17 -27.77
N ASN A 11 0.81 -60.83 -28.80
CA ASN A 11 1.47 -59.55 -28.88
C ASN A 11 0.50 -58.38 -29.06
N LEU A 12 -0.63 -58.58 -29.70
CA LEU A 12 -1.61 -57.54 -29.85
C LEU A 12 -2.43 -57.29 -28.57
N ALA A 13 -2.69 -58.37 -27.77
CA ALA A 13 -3.35 -58.24 -26.48
C ALA A 13 -2.48 -57.55 -25.42
N VAL A 14 -1.18 -57.83 -25.41
CA VAL A 14 -0.23 -57.19 -24.46
C VAL A 14 0.01 -55.72 -24.82
N VAL A 15 0.03 -55.33 -26.07
CA VAL A 15 0.15 -53.94 -26.50
C VAL A 15 -1.15 -53.16 -26.24
N LEU A 16 -2.34 -53.79 -26.42
CA LEU A 16 -3.62 -53.14 -26.06
C LEU A 16 -3.77 -52.97 -24.52
N PHE A 17 -3.28 -53.93 -23.71
CA PHE A 17 -3.34 -53.82 -22.25
C PHE A 17 -2.36 -52.81 -21.70
N ALA A 18 -1.18 -52.61 -22.32
CA ALA A 18 -0.23 -51.57 -21.97
C ALA A 18 -0.77 -50.16 -22.35
N PHE A 19 -1.55 -50.05 -23.44
CA PHE A 19 -2.18 -48.78 -23.88
C PHE A 19 -3.41 -48.42 -23.05
N ILE A 20 -4.17 -49.39 -22.53
CA ILE A 20 -5.33 -49.15 -21.66
C ILE A 20 -4.89 -48.86 -20.23
N PHE A 21 -3.75 -49.44 -19.76
CA PHE A 21 -3.23 -49.13 -18.44
C PHE A 21 -2.54 -47.78 -18.35
N SER A 22 -2.07 -47.21 -19.47
CA SER A 22 -1.55 -45.85 -19.49
C SER A 22 -2.64 -44.75 -19.54
N LEU A 23 -3.89 -45.13 -19.83
CA LEU A 23 -5.05 -44.22 -19.81
C LEU A 23 -5.76 -44.15 -18.45
N PHE A 24 -5.39 -45.02 -17.49
CA PHE A 24 -5.92 -45.04 -16.13
C PHE A 24 -4.86 -44.82 -15.04
N LEU A 25 -3.70 -44.33 -15.39
CA LEU A 25 -2.86 -43.70 -14.36
C LEU A 25 -3.67 -42.47 -13.89
N PRO A 26 -4.05 -42.37 -12.60
CA PRO A 26 -4.58 -41.13 -12.08
C PRO A 26 -3.53 -40.08 -12.45
N GLY A 27 -3.99 -39.03 -13.16
CA GLY A 27 -3.10 -37.96 -13.56
C GLY A 27 -2.28 -37.59 -12.34
N ALA A 28 -1.00 -37.83 -12.36
CA ALA A 28 -0.11 -37.29 -11.34
C ALA A 28 -0.50 -35.82 -11.26
N LEU A 29 -0.99 -35.38 -10.11
CA LEU A 29 -1.20 -33.99 -9.79
C LEU A 29 0.13 -33.31 -10.12
N ARG A 30 0.29 -32.84 -11.36
CA ARG A 30 1.34 -31.91 -11.69
C ARG A 30 1.07 -30.76 -10.73
N GLY A 31 1.86 -30.65 -9.69
CA GLY A 31 1.81 -29.50 -8.82
C GLY A 31 1.77 -28.28 -9.74
N ALA A 32 0.71 -27.47 -9.64
CA ALA A 32 0.55 -26.32 -10.48
C ALA A 32 1.85 -25.52 -10.39
N THR A 33 2.53 -25.32 -11.52
CA THR A 33 3.77 -24.56 -11.53
C THR A 33 3.37 -23.13 -11.14
N ILE A 34 3.95 -22.64 -10.04
CA ILE A 34 3.71 -21.27 -9.59
C ILE A 34 4.23 -20.33 -10.67
N PRO A 35 3.40 -19.44 -11.23
CA PRO A 35 3.83 -18.52 -12.28
C PRO A 35 4.88 -17.55 -11.75
N SER A 36 5.73 -17.01 -12.64
CA SER A 36 6.61 -15.90 -12.26
C SER A 36 5.81 -14.63 -11.99
N VAL A 37 6.34 -13.74 -11.14
CA VAL A 37 5.73 -12.43 -10.91
C VAL A 37 5.64 -11.65 -12.22
N GLU A 38 6.68 -11.73 -13.05
CA GLU A 38 6.78 -11.05 -14.35
C GLU A 38 5.67 -11.50 -15.32
N ASP A 39 5.33 -12.77 -15.36
CA ASP A 39 4.26 -13.29 -16.24
C ASP A 39 2.87 -12.87 -15.74
N VAL A 40 2.68 -12.82 -14.42
CA VAL A 40 1.42 -12.32 -13.83
C VAL A 40 1.23 -10.84 -14.10
N VAL A 41 2.23 -9.99 -13.88
CA VAL A 41 2.12 -8.54 -14.14
C VAL A 41 2.08 -8.19 -15.62
N ALA A 42 2.57 -9.09 -16.49
CA ALA A 42 2.43 -8.99 -17.94
C ALA A 42 1.06 -9.47 -18.45
N GLY A 43 0.22 -10.02 -17.57
CA GLY A 43 -1.10 -10.56 -17.92
C GLY A 43 -1.06 -11.88 -18.70
N LYS A 44 0.07 -12.59 -18.69
CA LYS A 44 0.22 -13.90 -19.36
C LYS A 44 -0.31 -15.04 -18.51
N GLU A 45 -0.22 -14.90 -17.20
CA GLU A 45 -0.63 -15.88 -16.22
C GLU A 45 -1.53 -15.24 -15.17
N ARG A 46 -2.42 -16.05 -14.54
CA ARG A 46 -3.24 -15.59 -13.42
C ARG A 46 -2.38 -15.39 -12.17
N ILE A 47 -2.84 -14.52 -11.28
CA ILE A 47 -2.24 -14.43 -9.94
C ILE A 47 -2.47 -15.76 -9.19
N PRO A 48 -1.42 -16.33 -8.53
CA PRO A 48 -1.61 -17.54 -7.73
C PRO A 48 -2.45 -17.25 -6.48
N THR A 49 -3.21 -18.22 -6.04
CA THR A 49 -3.90 -18.18 -4.75
C THR A 49 -2.96 -18.57 -3.62
N ILE A 50 -3.37 -18.35 -2.38
CA ILE A 50 -2.62 -18.88 -1.23
C ILE A 50 -2.55 -20.40 -1.23
N GLU A 51 -3.58 -21.07 -1.76
CA GLU A 51 -3.60 -22.53 -1.93
C GLU A 51 -2.53 -23.00 -2.91
N ASP A 52 -2.39 -22.32 -4.05
CA ASP A 52 -1.35 -22.64 -5.04
C ASP A 52 0.05 -22.49 -4.41
N LEU A 53 0.28 -21.39 -3.70
CA LEU A 53 1.57 -21.05 -3.10
C LEU A 53 1.96 -21.98 -1.95
N THR A 54 1.00 -22.49 -1.20
CA THR A 54 1.26 -23.37 -0.03
C THR A 54 1.07 -24.85 -0.34
N GLY A 55 0.81 -25.22 -1.60
CA GLY A 55 0.51 -26.61 -1.99
C GLY A 55 -0.72 -27.16 -1.29
N GLY A 56 -1.74 -26.34 -1.11
CA GLY A 56 -3.02 -26.71 -0.49
C GLY A 56 -3.02 -26.74 1.05
N LYS A 57 -1.90 -26.37 1.70
CA LYS A 57 -1.81 -26.38 3.18
C LYS A 57 -2.60 -25.26 3.84
N VAL A 58 -2.78 -24.14 3.13
CA VAL A 58 -3.60 -23.01 3.56
C VAL A 58 -4.58 -22.68 2.44
N LYS A 59 -5.85 -22.47 2.79
CA LYS A 59 -6.96 -22.24 1.85
C LYS A 59 -7.58 -20.87 2.05
N VAL A 60 -8.30 -20.39 1.04
CA VAL A 60 -9.19 -19.22 1.18
C VAL A 60 -10.21 -19.50 2.29
N GLY A 61 -10.39 -18.53 3.19
CA GLY A 61 -11.23 -18.65 4.37
C GLY A 61 -10.51 -19.10 5.64
N ASP A 62 -9.35 -19.74 5.53
CA ASP A 62 -8.57 -20.16 6.69
C ASP A 62 -8.06 -18.96 7.50
N LEU A 63 -7.88 -19.21 8.80
CA LEU A 63 -7.21 -18.29 9.72
C LEU A 63 -5.76 -18.70 9.87
N VAL A 64 -4.87 -17.72 9.71
CA VAL A 64 -3.45 -17.85 10.01
C VAL A 64 -3.16 -17.09 11.30
N ASP A 65 -2.61 -17.79 12.26
CA ASP A 65 -2.23 -17.30 13.58
C ASP A 65 -0.83 -17.80 13.99
N LYS A 66 -0.44 -17.59 15.24
CA LYS A 66 0.85 -18.01 15.78
C LYS A 66 1.15 -19.51 15.66
N ASN A 67 0.13 -20.37 15.50
CA ASN A 67 0.28 -21.83 15.47
C ASN A 67 0.60 -22.34 14.06
N ASN A 68 0.22 -21.61 13.02
CA ASN A 68 0.39 -22.04 11.62
C ASN A 68 1.06 -20.99 10.71
N VAL A 69 1.54 -19.87 11.25
CA VAL A 69 2.18 -18.79 10.48
C VAL A 69 3.41 -19.25 9.69
N GLU A 70 4.08 -20.29 10.11
CA GLU A 70 5.23 -20.86 9.38
C GLU A 70 4.86 -21.33 7.97
N LEU A 71 3.58 -21.72 7.73
CA LEU A 71 3.10 -22.15 6.42
C LEU A 71 3.07 -21.02 5.39
N VAL A 72 3.04 -19.78 5.83
CA VAL A 72 2.93 -18.58 4.98
C VAL A 72 4.08 -17.58 5.19
N LYS A 73 5.09 -17.94 5.97
CA LYS A 73 6.19 -17.05 6.37
C LYS A 73 6.89 -16.35 5.21
N GLU A 74 7.12 -17.04 4.11
CA GLU A 74 7.79 -16.48 2.93
C GLU A 74 6.96 -15.42 2.18
N TYR A 75 5.65 -15.37 2.44
CA TYR A 75 4.70 -14.40 1.88
C TYR A 75 4.41 -13.24 2.84
N LEU A 76 5.10 -13.16 3.97
CA LEU A 76 4.96 -12.10 4.96
C LEU A 76 6.19 -11.21 4.99
N THR A 77 6.02 -9.95 5.39
CA THR A 77 7.14 -9.10 5.78
C THR A 77 7.72 -9.59 7.12
N ALA A 78 8.95 -9.20 7.45
CA ALA A 78 9.55 -9.61 8.71
C ALA A 78 8.74 -9.11 9.92
N ALA A 79 8.26 -7.87 9.86
CA ALA A 79 7.44 -7.32 10.95
C ALA A 79 6.06 -7.96 11.03
N MET A 80 5.41 -8.28 9.90
CA MET A 80 4.12 -8.99 9.89
C MET A 80 4.24 -10.39 10.51
N TYR A 81 5.28 -11.14 10.13
CA TYR A 81 5.53 -12.45 10.70
C TYR A 81 5.67 -12.38 12.24
N GLU A 82 6.47 -11.44 12.75
CA GLU A 82 6.60 -11.23 14.19
C GLU A 82 5.29 -10.76 14.85
N THR A 83 4.49 -9.97 14.15
CA THR A 83 3.19 -9.49 14.64
C THR A 83 2.19 -10.64 14.75
N VAL A 84 2.16 -11.57 13.78
CA VAL A 84 1.31 -12.78 13.85
C VAL A 84 1.75 -13.68 15.01
N LYS A 85 3.04 -13.88 15.20
CA LYS A 85 3.57 -14.64 16.37
C LYS A 85 3.15 -14.04 17.70
N ARG A 86 2.89 -12.73 17.74
CA ARG A 86 2.45 -12.01 18.95
C ARG A 86 0.93 -11.90 19.09
N GLY A 87 0.15 -12.49 18.18
CA GLY A 87 -1.29 -12.65 18.32
C GLY A 87 -2.16 -12.02 17.23
N MET A 88 -1.59 -11.38 16.20
CA MET A 88 -2.39 -10.99 15.02
C MET A 88 -2.92 -12.24 14.33
N VAL A 89 -4.18 -12.18 13.91
CA VAL A 89 -4.84 -13.25 13.13
C VAL A 89 -5.17 -12.71 11.74
N MET A 90 -4.83 -13.49 10.72
CA MET A 90 -5.04 -13.16 9.32
C MET A 90 -6.09 -14.10 8.73
N ARG A 91 -7.16 -13.56 8.12
CA ARG A 91 -8.13 -14.37 7.36
C ARG A 91 -7.69 -14.38 5.89
N MET A 92 -7.52 -15.55 5.31
CA MET A 92 -7.15 -15.68 3.89
C MET A 92 -8.33 -15.34 2.98
N GLY A 93 -8.14 -14.40 2.08
CA GLY A 93 -9.14 -13.91 1.12
C GLY A 93 -8.80 -14.23 -0.32
N THR A 94 -9.61 -13.71 -1.24
CA THR A 94 -9.41 -13.82 -2.68
C THR A 94 -9.15 -12.45 -3.29
N GLN A 95 -8.08 -12.34 -4.09
CA GLN A 95 -7.73 -11.10 -4.78
C GLN A 95 -8.85 -10.68 -5.75
N LEU A 96 -9.12 -9.39 -5.82
CA LEU A 96 -9.98 -8.81 -6.83
C LEU A 96 -9.30 -8.81 -8.20
N PRO A 97 -10.09 -8.94 -9.28
CA PRO A 97 -9.58 -8.71 -10.63
C PRO A 97 -8.98 -7.30 -10.77
N PRO A 98 -7.91 -7.12 -11.56
CA PRO A 98 -7.24 -5.81 -11.72
C PRO A 98 -8.14 -4.66 -12.15
N ASP A 99 -9.13 -4.94 -13.00
CA ASP A 99 -10.11 -3.98 -13.49
C ASP A 99 -11.10 -3.48 -12.42
N GLN A 100 -11.11 -4.11 -11.24
CA GLN A 100 -11.89 -3.71 -10.08
C GLN A 100 -11.09 -2.97 -9.01
N LEU A 101 -9.80 -2.71 -9.23
CA LEU A 101 -8.95 -2.12 -8.20
C LEU A 101 -8.85 -0.59 -8.29
N ASN A 102 -8.96 -0.03 -9.50
CA ASN A 102 -8.73 1.40 -9.75
C ASN A 102 -9.65 1.94 -10.84
N PRO A 103 -9.87 3.27 -10.89
CA PRO A 103 -10.57 3.91 -12.00
C PRO A 103 -9.94 3.55 -13.36
N PRO A 104 -10.74 3.20 -14.39
CA PRO A 104 -10.22 2.80 -15.71
C PRO A 104 -9.33 3.85 -16.37
N SER A 105 -9.57 5.15 -16.11
CA SER A 105 -8.75 6.25 -16.63
C SER A 105 -7.30 6.17 -16.16
N PHE A 106 -7.05 5.73 -14.93
CA PHE A 106 -5.71 5.49 -14.41
C PHE A 106 -5.01 4.33 -15.14
N GLY A 107 -5.72 3.22 -15.35
CA GLY A 107 -5.21 2.08 -16.12
C GLY A 107 -4.91 2.47 -17.56
N ALA A 108 -5.82 3.18 -18.22
CA ALA A 108 -5.62 3.69 -19.59
C ALA A 108 -4.42 4.64 -19.68
N ALA A 109 -4.19 5.50 -18.70
CA ALA A 109 -3.00 6.36 -18.65
C ALA A 109 -1.71 5.54 -18.51
N THR A 110 -1.70 4.50 -17.66
CA THR A 110 -0.55 3.60 -17.50
C THR A 110 -0.19 2.91 -18.80
N VAL A 111 -1.20 2.37 -19.53
CA VAL A 111 -0.99 1.68 -20.82
C VAL A 111 -0.50 2.65 -21.89
N ARG A 112 -1.15 3.83 -22.04
CA ARG A 112 -0.79 4.86 -23.03
C ARG A 112 0.64 5.38 -22.85
N ASN A 113 1.08 5.52 -21.60
CA ASN A 113 2.36 6.13 -21.25
C ASN A 113 3.48 5.10 -21.02
N ARG A 114 3.18 3.79 -21.19
CA ARG A 114 4.16 2.71 -20.99
C ARG A 114 5.43 2.92 -21.81
N GLY A 115 6.59 2.80 -21.16
CA GLY A 115 7.91 2.91 -21.80
C GLY A 115 8.36 4.34 -22.12
N LYS A 116 7.57 5.36 -21.76
CA LYS A 116 7.89 6.78 -22.02
C LYS A 116 8.44 7.50 -20.79
N ALA A 117 8.47 6.86 -19.64
CA ALA A 117 9.07 7.43 -18.44
C ALA A 117 10.58 7.37 -18.52
N VAL A 118 11.24 8.50 -18.27
CA VAL A 118 12.68 8.61 -18.03
C VAL A 118 12.91 9.09 -16.60
N LEU A 119 13.81 8.41 -15.88
CA LEU A 119 14.18 8.78 -14.51
C LEU A 119 15.31 9.80 -14.56
N ILE A 120 15.07 11.02 -14.06
CA ILE A 120 16.05 12.09 -14.01
C ILE A 120 16.06 12.65 -12.58
N GLY A 121 17.22 12.65 -11.93
CA GLY A 121 17.29 12.97 -10.50
C GLY A 121 16.50 11.95 -9.68
N ASN A 122 15.46 12.40 -8.98
CA ASN A 122 14.60 11.56 -8.16
C ASN A 122 13.15 11.50 -8.67
N ALA A 123 12.89 11.94 -9.89
CA ALA A 123 11.55 12.05 -10.45
C ALA A 123 11.43 11.44 -11.86
N PRO A 124 10.28 10.89 -12.23
CA PRO A 124 9.99 10.45 -13.59
C PRO A 124 9.57 11.63 -14.45
N TYR A 125 10.07 11.70 -15.67
CA TYR A 125 9.66 12.66 -16.69
C TYR A 125 9.14 11.91 -17.93
N TYR A 126 8.29 12.57 -18.72
CA TYR A 126 7.75 12.02 -19.95
C TYR A 126 8.71 12.28 -21.12
N GLU A 127 9.39 11.24 -21.58
CA GLU A 127 10.34 11.22 -22.69
C GLU A 127 11.61 12.09 -22.48
N LYS A 128 11.54 13.22 -21.79
CA LYS A 128 12.67 14.12 -21.54
C LYS A 128 12.48 14.97 -20.29
N GLU A 129 13.56 15.55 -19.78
CA GLU A 129 13.54 16.51 -18.66
C GLU A 129 12.60 17.69 -18.96
N GLY A 130 11.89 18.13 -17.93
CA GLY A 130 10.94 19.24 -17.98
C GLY A 130 9.52 18.84 -18.38
N ASN A 131 9.33 17.70 -19.06
CA ASN A 131 7.99 17.20 -19.35
C ASN A 131 7.51 16.34 -18.18
N LEU A 132 6.68 16.86 -17.30
CA LEU A 132 6.19 16.15 -16.12
C LEU A 132 5.46 14.86 -16.52
N TRP A 133 5.53 13.85 -15.66
CA TRP A 133 4.81 12.59 -15.87
C TRP A 133 3.29 12.84 -15.90
N PRO A 134 2.58 12.50 -17.00
CA PRO A 134 1.18 12.89 -17.16
C PRO A 134 0.19 11.97 -16.39
N GLY A 135 0.68 10.95 -15.68
CA GLY A 135 -0.11 10.05 -14.86
C GLY A 135 -0.08 8.59 -15.28
N GLY A 136 -0.62 7.73 -14.42
CA GLY A 136 -0.45 6.28 -14.47
C GLY A 136 0.87 5.86 -13.81
N ILE A 137 1.15 4.55 -13.80
CA ILE A 137 2.40 3.99 -13.26
C ILE A 137 3.57 4.32 -14.21
N PRO A 138 4.63 5.02 -13.76
CA PRO A 138 5.72 5.40 -14.65
C PRO A 138 6.59 4.21 -15.10
N PHE A 139 6.86 3.25 -14.21
CA PHE A 139 7.73 2.09 -14.46
C PHE A 139 7.02 0.79 -14.09
N PRO A 140 6.04 0.30 -14.87
CA PRO A 140 5.24 -0.90 -14.52
C PRO A 140 6.08 -2.13 -14.17
N VAL A 141 7.29 -2.22 -14.72
CA VAL A 141 8.34 -3.18 -14.34
C VAL A 141 9.59 -2.38 -14.01
N ALA A 142 9.74 -2.00 -12.74
CA ALA A 142 10.86 -1.20 -12.26
C ALA A 142 12.19 -1.95 -12.43
N LYS A 143 13.25 -1.25 -12.87
CA LYS A 143 14.59 -1.82 -13.06
C LYS A 143 15.49 -1.66 -11.84
N ASN A 144 15.15 -0.73 -10.96
CA ASN A 144 15.91 -0.41 -9.75
C ASN A 144 14.97 0.09 -8.64
N GLY A 145 15.52 0.26 -7.43
CA GLY A 145 14.71 0.65 -6.27
C GLY A 145 14.11 2.04 -6.39
N LEU A 146 14.78 2.99 -7.04
CA LEU A 146 14.24 4.35 -7.20
C LEU A 146 13.06 4.38 -8.18
N GLU A 147 13.10 3.61 -9.28
CA GLU A 147 11.96 3.45 -10.18
C GLU A 147 10.75 2.85 -9.45
N ALA A 148 10.96 1.83 -8.60
CA ALA A 148 9.88 1.24 -7.79
C ALA A 148 9.30 2.27 -6.81
N MET A 149 10.14 3.07 -6.15
CA MET A 149 9.68 4.16 -5.27
C MET A 149 8.96 5.27 -6.04
N CYS A 150 9.36 5.57 -7.28
CA CYS A 150 8.64 6.48 -8.16
C CYS A 150 7.24 5.95 -8.52
N ASN A 151 7.09 4.63 -8.72
CA ASN A 151 5.77 4.03 -8.93
C ASN A 151 4.83 4.31 -7.76
N TYR A 152 5.31 4.14 -6.53
CA TYR A 152 4.55 4.49 -5.35
C TYR A 152 4.22 5.99 -5.30
N HIS A 153 5.21 6.85 -5.51
CA HIS A 153 5.05 8.29 -5.28
C HIS A 153 4.22 8.97 -6.37
N TYR A 154 4.56 8.73 -7.66
CA TYR A 154 3.94 9.41 -8.80
C TYR A 154 2.82 8.61 -9.46
N GLY A 155 2.77 7.29 -9.26
CA GLY A 155 1.79 6.38 -9.82
C GLY A 155 0.56 6.17 -8.94
N ARG A 156 0.08 7.20 -8.27
CA ARG A 156 -1.11 7.11 -7.41
C ARG A 156 -2.38 7.20 -8.24
N ALA A 157 -3.33 6.31 -7.98
CA ALA A 157 -4.62 6.24 -8.67
C ALA A 157 -5.68 7.22 -8.12
N TRP A 158 -5.28 8.18 -7.31
CA TRP A 158 -6.12 9.29 -6.85
C TRP A 158 -5.52 10.63 -7.27
N ASP A 159 -6.39 11.61 -7.57
CA ASP A 159 -6.02 12.98 -7.91
C ASP A 159 -6.26 13.96 -6.75
N SER A 160 -7.09 13.56 -5.82
CA SER A 160 -7.37 14.27 -4.58
C SER A 160 -7.90 13.31 -3.55
N TYR A 161 -7.90 13.69 -2.29
CA TYR A 161 -8.71 13.02 -1.29
C TYR A 161 -9.07 13.92 -0.11
N HIS A 162 -10.20 13.62 0.49
CA HIS A 162 -10.62 14.10 1.79
C HIS A 162 -10.75 12.92 2.74
N THR A 163 -10.13 12.99 3.88
CA THR A 163 -10.20 11.94 4.90
C THR A 163 -10.67 12.57 6.20
N ASP A 164 -11.91 12.25 6.57
CA ASP A 164 -12.57 12.73 7.76
C ASP A 164 -13.68 11.74 8.17
N PRO A 165 -13.65 11.21 9.39
CA PRO A 165 -12.60 11.38 10.41
C PRO A 165 -11.38 10.48 10.18
N ILE A 166 -10.28 10.83 10.86
CA ILE A 166 -9.15 9.96 11.12
C ILE A 166 -9.00 9.83 12.62
N ASP A 167 -8.99 8.60 13.12
CA ASP A 167 -8.72 8.29 14.53
C ASP A 167 -7.36 7.62 14.66
N LEU A 168 -6.46 8.21 15.43
CA LEU A 168 -5.20 7.59 15.84
C LEU A 168 -5.35 7.05 17.27
N TRP A 169 -5.33 5.74 17.40
CA TRP A 169 -5.35 5.06 18.68
C TRP A 169 -3.93 4.73 19.11
N TYR A 170 -3.57 5.15 20.30
CA TYR A 170 -2.29 4.85 20.93
C TYR A 170 -2.47 3.66 21.85
N VAL A 171 -1.97 2.50 21.44
CA VAL A 171 -2.18 1.24 22.13
C VAL A 171 -0.90 0.82 22.85
N ASN A 172 -1.00 0.60 24.16
CA ASN A 172 0.15 0.17 24.97
C ASN A 172 0.44 -1.33 24.81
N ALA A 173 1.53 -1.81 25.41
CA ALA A 173 1.94 -3.20 25.36
C ALA A 173 0.91 -4.20 25.90
N LYS A 174 -0.06 -3.75 26.71
CA LYS A 174 -1.17 -4.58 27.23
C LYS A 174 -2.36 -4.63 26.25
N GLY A 175 -2.35 -3.86 25.17
CA GLY A 175 -3.46 -3.75 24.22
C GLY A 175 -4.54 -2.74 24.63
N GLU A 176 -4.23 -1.83 25.56
CA GLU A 176 -5.15 -0.78 26.01
C GLU A 176 -4.95 0.47 25.15
N ASN A 177 -6.02 1.01 24.57
CA ASN A 177 -6.00 2.33 23.95
C ASN A 177 -6.03 3.40 25.05
N TYR A 178 -4.89 4.03 25.32
CA TYR A 178 -4.75 5.02 26.37
C TYR A 178 -4.87 6.47 25.89
N LYS A 179 -4.87 6.69 24.58
CA LYS A 179 -5.00 8.01 23.96
C LYS A 179 -5.58 7.88 22.56
N THR A 180 -6.48 8.78 22.20
CA THR A 180 -7.00 8.89 20.85
C THR A 180 -6.87 10.33 20.36
N ILE A 181 -6.43 10.50 19.10
CA ILE A 181 -6.36 11.79 18.42
C ILE A 181 -7.19 11.71 17.15
N GLY A 182 -8.08 12.67 16.97
CA GLY A 182 -8.80 12.86 15.72
C GLY A 182 -8.08 13.83 14.80
N GLN A 183 -8.13 13.53 13.50
CA GLN A 183 -7.58 14.40 12.46
C GLN A 183 -8.51 14.44 11.24
N GLU A 184 -8.34 15.49 10.45
CA GLU A 184 -8.88 15.63 9.10
C GLU A 184 -7.72 15.89 8.13
N HIS A 185 -7.71 15.21 6.99
CA HIS A 185 -6.71 15.41 5.94
C HIS A 185 -7.37 15.78 4.60
N ILE A 186 -6.81 16.77 3.92
CA ILE A 186 -7.24 17.21 2.59
C ILE A 186 -6.01 17.31 1.68
N TYR A 187 -6.06 16.62 0.53
CA TYR A 187 -4.96 16.56 -0.43
C TYR A 187 -5.45 16.83 -1.84
N VAL A 188 -4.65 17.58 -2.60
CA VAL A 188 -4.85 17.75 -4.06
C VAL A 188 -3.52 17.48 -4.75
N LYS A 189 -3.53 16.52 -5.67
CA LYS A 189 -2.42 16.25 -6.58
C LYS A 189 -2.47 17.26 -7.72
N CYS A 190 -1.38 17.99 -7.95
CA CYS A 190 -1.32 19.04 -8.97
C CYS A 190 -0.74 18.53 -10.30
N SER A 191 0.01 17.43 -10.29
CA SER A 191 0.57 16.80 -11.49
C SER A 191 0.35 15.29 -11.50
N GLY A 192 0.35 14.67 -12.70
CA GLY A 192 0.09 13.25 -12.90
C GLY A 192 -1.37 12.85 -12.67
N ARG A 193 -2.31 13.74 -12.92
CA ARG A 193 -3.76 13.55 -12.73
C ARG A 193 -4.37 12.70 -13.84
N THR A 194 -5.25 11.79 -13.47
CA THR A 194 -5.86 10.84 -14.41
C THR A 194 -7.36 10.61 -14.22
N VAL A 195 -7.93 11.03 -13.10
CA VAL A 195 -9.34 10.76 -12.73
C VAL A 195 -10.18 12.02 -12.78
N GLU A 196 -9.68 13.11 -12.22
CA GLU A 196 -10.38 14.40 -12.14
C GLU A 196 -9.70 15.46 -13.05
N PRO A 197 -10.46 16.20 -13.88
CA PRO A 197 -9.88 17.27 -14.68
C PRO A 197 -9.38 18.44 -13.79
N PRO A 198 -8.39 19.22 -14.28
CA PRO A 198 -7.65 19.00 -15.51
C PRO A 198 -6.73 17.78 -15.41
N PHE A 199 -6.63 17.00 -16.51
CA PHE A 199 -5.74 15.81 -16.55
C PHE A 199 -4.29 16.23 -16.79
N GLY A 200 -3.36 15.38 -16.34
CA GLY A 200 -1.94 15.67 -16.39
C GLY A 200 -1.53 16.64 -15.29
N THR A 201 -1.24 17.88 -15.62
CA THR A 201 -0.83 18.92 -14.67
C THR A 201 -1.86 20.07 -14.65
N ILE A 202 -2.19 20.56 -13.45
CA ILE A 202 -3.01 21.74 -13.29
C ILE A 202 -2.23 22.95 -13.79
N PRO A 203 -2.76 23.80 -14.70
CA PRO A 203 -2.07 25.00 -15.17
C PRO A 203 -1.65 25.92 -14.01
N GLY A 204 -0.39 26.38 -14.04
CA GLY A 204 0.21 27.18 -12.98
C GLY A 204 0.86 26.37 -11.85
N TYR A 205 0.81 25.03 -11.92
CA TYR A 205 1.40 24.13 -10.91
C TYR A 205 2.49 23.22 -11.50
N GLU A 206 3.22 23.68 -12.52
CA GLU A 206 4.18 22.87 -13.27
C GLU A 206 5.38 22.36 -12.44
N ASN A 207 5.65 22.97 -11.28
CA ASN A 207 6.69 22.54 -10.35
C ASN A 207 6.13 21.91 -9.06
N VAL A 208 4.79 21.81 -8.91
CA VAL A 208 4.14 21.31 -7.70
C VAL A 208 3.58 19.91 -7.94
N TYR A 209 3.96 18.96 -7.09
CA TYR A 209 3.37 17.63 -7.11
C TYR A 209 2.02 17.61 -6.39
N LEU A 210 1.98 18.07 -5.14
CA LEU A 210 0.73 18.11 -4.36
C LEU A 210 0.72 19.22 -3.31
N LYS A 211 -0.48 19.57 -2.88
CA LYS A 211 -0.76 20.39 -1.69
C LYS A 211 -1.56 19.57 -0.70
N ARG A 212 -1.33 19.78 0.59
CA ARG A 212 -2.05 19.07 1.66
C ARG A 212 -2.28 19.92 2.89
N ILE A 213 -3.38 19.62 3.58
CA ILE A 213 -3.70 20.10 4.93
C ILE A 213 -3.93 18.88 5.79
N SER A 214 -3.42 18.94 7.02
CA SER A 214 -3.75 18.02 8.11
C SER A 214 -4.09 18.86 9.33
N VAL A 215 -5.19 18.59 10.01
CA VAL A 215 -5.61 19.34 11.19
C VAL A 215 -6.20 18.43 12.23
N ALA A 216 -5.82 18.63 13.50
CA ALA A 216 -6.37 17.89 14.64
C ALA A 216 -7.81 18.37 14.92
N THR A 217 -8.73 17.42 15.09
CA THR A 217 -10.14 17.66 15.37
C THR A 217 -10.51 17.38 16.82
N TYR A 218 -9.73 16.57 17.50
CA TYR A 218 -9.79 16.31 18.96
C TYR A 218 -8.50 15.66 19.47
N PRO A 219 -8.24 15.59 20.80
CA PRO A 219 -9.01 16.19 21.87
C PRO A 219 -8.86 17.71 21.92
N ARG A 220 -9.66 18.37 22.79
CA ARG A 220 -9.78 19.83 22.88
C ARG A 220 -8.42 20.56 23.00
N GLU A 221 -7.45 19.95 23.66
CA GLU A 221 -6.12 20.53 23.93
C GLU A 221 -5.30 20.75 22.65
N ILE A 222 -5.60 20.02 21.59
CA ILE A 222 -4.88 20.09 20.31
C ILE A 222 -5.77 20.43 19.12
N VAL A 223 -7.09 20.64 19.32
CA VAL A 223 -7.98 21.04 18.23
C VAL A 223 -7.38 22.22 17.48
N GLY A 224 -7.37 22.12 16.14
CA GLY A 224 -6.83 23.14 15.26
C GLY A 224 -5.29 23.11 15.10
N LEU A 225 -4.57 22.32 15.89
CA LEU A 225 -3.15 22.03 15.57
C LEU A 225 -3.10 21.40 14.19
N GLY A 226 -2.43 22.06 13.26
CA GLY A 226 -2.45 21.57 11.89
C GLY A 226 -1.26 22.01 11.06
N GLN A 227 -1.17 21.42 9.88
CA GLN A 227 -0.08 21.60 8.95
C GLN A 227 -0.62 21.84 7.54
N PHE A 228 -0.07 22.82 6.84
CA PHE A 228 -0.18 22.99 5.39
C PHE A 228 1.16 22.71 4.75
N THR A 229 1.19 21.91 3.68
CA THR A 229 2.43 21.55 2.97
C THR A 229 2.22 21.63 1.46
N VAL A 230 3.21 22.18 0.78
CA VAL A 230 3.38 22.12 -0.67
C VAL A 230 4.55 21.20 -0.95
N ARG A 231 4.32 20.10 -1.67
CA ARG A 231 5.37 19.18 -2.15
C ARG A 231 5.66 19.49 -3.60
N TYR A 232 6.92 19.75 -3.89
CA TYR A 232 7.36 20.02 -5.24
C TYR A 232 7.54 18.74 -6.03
N TYR A 233 7.56 18.88 -7.37
CA TYR A 233 7.58 17.74 -8.29
C TYR A 233 8.85 16.90 -8.14
N ASP A 234 10.02 17.55 -8.14
CA ASP A 234 11.30 16.87 -7.92
C ASP A 234 11.82 17.18 -6.51
N PRO A 235 11.66 16.26 -5.55
CA PRO A 235 12.12 16.48 -4.17
C PRO A 235 13.65 16.53 -4.04
N GLY A 236 14.39 16.20 -5.10
CA GLY A 236 15.84 16.39 -5.17
C GLY A 236 16.25 17.80 -5.50
N LYS A 237 15.40 18.56 -6.18
CA LYS A 237 15.63 19.97 -6.56
C LYS A 237 15.06 20.93 -5.52
N ASP A 238 13.83 20.67 -5.07
CA ASP A 238 13.08 21.54 -4.17
C ASP A 238 12.59 20.80 -2.94
N TYR A 239 12.91 21.33 -1.76
CA TYR A 239 12.37 20.80 -0.50
C TYR A 239 10.94 21.26 -0.30
N ASP A 240 10.13 20.40 0.35
CA ASP A 240 8.76 20.74 0.73
C ASP A 240 8.70 22.07 1.48
N THR A 241 7.72 22.91 1.12
CA THR A 241 7.39 24.11 1.89
C THR A 241 6.25 23.76 2.83
N GLY A 242 6.50 23.88 4.14
CA GLY A 242 5.53 23.53 5.17
C GLY A 242 5.31 24.64 6.18
N PHE A 243 4.06 24.75 6.65
CA PHE A 243 3.65 25.64 7.74
C PHE A 243 2.84 24.86 8.75
N ALA A 244 3.14 25.01 10.04
CA ALA A 244 2.31 24.52 11.12
C ALA A 244 1.58 25.68 11.77
N TYR A 245 0.28 25.49 12.06
CA TYR A 245 -0.50 26.39 12.88
C TYR A 245 -0.59 25.88 14.30
N LEU A 246 -0.24 26.71 15.27
CA LEU A 246 -0.24 26.43 16.69
C LEU A 246 -1.37 27.23 17.38
N PRO A 247 -2.54 26.63 17.65
CA PRO A 247 -3.73 27.35 18.17
C PRO A 247 -3.46 28.04 19.50
N ALA A 248 -2.72 27.38 20.42
CA ALA A 248 -2.38 27.95 21.73
C ALA A 248 -1.63 29.28 21.64
N PHE A 249 -0.83 29.49 20.59
CA PHE A 249 -0.09 30.71 20.34
C PHE A 249 -0.71 31.59 19.28
N LYS A 250 -1.79 31.13 18.61
CA LYS A 250 -2.40 31.78 17.44
C LYS A 250 -1.36 32.14 16.37
N ARG A 251 -0.37 31.29 16.18
CA ARG A 251 0.80 31.52 15.32
C ARG A 251 0.96 30.45 14.27
N THR A 252 1.45 30.90 13.11
CA THR A 252 1.98 30.02 12.07
C THR A 252 3.51 30.03 12.14
N ILE A 253 4.10 28.85 12.11
CA ILE A 253 5.55 28.67 12.00
C ILE A 253 5.89 27.92 10.73
N ARG A 254 7.03 28.22 10.13
CA ARG A 254 7.55 27.44 9.01
C ARG A 254 8.14 26.13 9.54
N ILE A 255 7.81 25.02 8.90
CA ILE A 255 8.32 23.69 9.27
C ILE A 255 9.63 23.45 8.52
N SER A 256 10.67 22.97 9.24
CA SER A 256 11.94 22.62 8.62
C SER A 256 11.88 21.29 7.87
N ALA A 257 12.80 21.09 6.94
CA ALA A 257 12.92 19.82 6.19
C ALA A 257 13.31 18.60 7.06
N THR A 258 13.67 18.80 8.33
CA THR A 258 14.02 17.70 9.26
C THR A 258 12.85 17.12 10.02
N THR A 259 11.65 17.73 9.92
CA THR A 259 10.42 17.32 10.63
C THR A 259 9.95 15.91 10.25
N TRP A 260 10.44 15.35 9.14
CA TRP A 260 10.08 13.99 8.70
C TRP A 260 10.43 12.89 9.71
N GLN A 261 11.41 13.12 10.58
CA GLN A 261 11.85 12.19 11.61
C GLN A 261 11.10 12.34 12.94
N ASP A 262 10.27 13.36 13.08
CA ASP A 262 9.49 13.60 14.29
C ASP A 262 8.24 12.71 14.31
N ASN A 263 7.90 12.22 15.50
CA ASN A 263 6.69 11.42 15.69
C ASN A 263 5.43 12.29 15.57
N ILE A 264 4.40 11.79 14.90
CA ILE A 264 3.11 12.47 14.80
C ILE A 264 2.46 12.51 16.20
N VAL A 265 2.53 13.67 16.85
CA VAL A 265 1.91 13.94 18.18
C VAL A 265 2.24 12.89 19.25
N GLY A 266 3.45 12.30 19.19
CA GLY A 266 3.94 11.28 20.12
C GLY A 266 3.45 9.87 19.83
N SER A 267 2.98 9.58 18.63
CA SER A 267 2.65 8.22 18.14
C SER A 267 3.90 7.40 17.80
N ASP A 268 3.71 6.13 17.43
CA ASP A 268 4.80 5.28 16.89
C ASP A 268 5.13 5.60 15.43
N ILE A 269 4.35 6.49 14.80
CA ILE A 269 4.49 6.88 13.38
C ILE A 269 5.25 8.21 13.30
N THR A 270 6.31 8.29 12.51
CA THR A 270 6.91 9.57 12.15
C THR A 270 6.21 10.17 10.92
N TYR A 271 6.40 11.46 10.66
CA TYR A 271 5.91 12.06 9.42
C TYR A 271 6.51 11.39 8.17
N GLY A 272 7.73 10.86 8.26
CA GLY A 272 8.38 10.09 7.20
C GLY A 272 7.86 8.67 7.00
N ASP A 273 7.07 8.14 7.95
CA ASP A 273 6.44 6.81 7.85
C ASP A 273 5.04 6.88 7.23
N GLY A 274 4.45 8.08 7.15
CA GLY A 274 3.11 8.25 6.56
C GLY A 274 3.00 7.60 5.19
N ASP A 275 1.83 7.00 4.86
CA ASP A 275 1.60 6.23 3.63
C ASP A 275 2.65 5.14 3.34
N GLY A 276 3.45 4.75 4.33
CA GLY A 276 4.53 3.77 4.23
C GLY A 276 5.91 4.37 3.94
N PHE A 277 5.99 5.52 3.26
CA PHE A 277 7.24 6.23 3.01
C PHE A 277 6.99 7.66 2.50
N GLN A 278 7.23 8.65 3.35
CA GLN A 278 7.06 10.07 3.00
C GLN A 278 8.37 10.88 3.07
N ASP A 279 9.48 10.25 3.52
CA ASP A 279 10.78 10.91 3.52
C ASP A 279 11.17 11.40 2.11
N PRO A 280 11.89 12.52 1.98
CA PRO A 280 12.41 12.97 0.70
C PRO A 280 13.39 11.95 0.09
N PHE A 281 13.17 11.56 -1.17
CA PHE A 281 13.95 10.50 -1.84
C PHE A 281 15.44 10.81 -1.97
N ASN A 282 15.81 12.07 -2.08
CA ASN A 282 17.22 12.50 -2.15
C ASN A 282 18.01 12.15 -0.88
N GLY A 283 17.33 11.95 0.26
CA GLY A 283 17.95 11.52 1.53
C GLY A 283 18.22 10.02 1.63
N TRP A 284 17.89 9.22 0.61
CA TRP A 284 17.92 7.77 0.66
C TRP A 284 18.59 7.13 -0.56
N ASN A 285 19.24 5.98 -0.35
CA ASN A 285 19.66 5.08 -1.41
C ASN A 285 18.66 3.94 -1.49
N PHE A 286 18.10 3.69 -2.68
CA PHE A 286 17.12 2.63 -2.90
C PHE A 286 17.70 1.50 -3.75
N LYS A 287 17.56 0.27 -3.27
CA LYS A 287 17.95 -0.95 -3.97
C LYS A 287 16.73 -1.87 -4.14
N LEU A 288 16.41 -2.24 -5.38
CA LEU A 288 15.45 -3.31 -5.63
C LEU A 288 16.13 -4.65 -5.27
N THR A 289 15.61 -5.34 -4.26
CA THR A 289 16.19 -6.59 -3.74
C THR A 289 15.47 -7.83 -4.25
N GLY A 290 14.29 -7.67 -4.83
CA GLY A 290 13.53 -8.76 -5.44
C GLY A 290 12.10 -8.40 -5.78
N ARG A 291 11.43 -9.36 -6.40
CA ARG A 291 9.98 -9.37 -6.68
C ARG A 291 9.40 -10.63 -6.10
N LYS A 292 8.25 -10.52 -5.45
CA LYS A 292 7.61 -11.65 -4.77
C LYS A 292 6.09 -11.52 -4.81
N PHE A 293 5.42 -12.65 -4.65
CA PHE A 293 4.04 -12.66 -4.17
C PHE A 293 4.04 -12.51 -2.65
N MET A 294 3.23 -11.58 -2.14
CA MET A 294 3.11 -11.33 -0.71
C MET A 294 1.65 -11.29 -0.30
N LEU A 295 1.38 -11.60 0.96
CA LEU A 295 0.08 -11.37 1.58
C LEU A 295 -0.07 -9.89 1.87
N VAL A 296 -1.00 -9.24 1.20
CA VAL A 296 -1.37 -7.84 1.40
C VAL A 296 -2.77 -7.76 1.98
N ASN A 297 -3.14 -6.67 2.65
CA ASN A 297 -4.47 -6.52 3.19
C ASN A 297 -5.54 -6.52 2.07
N GLU A 298 -6.61 -7.25 2.28
CA GLU A 298 -7.69 -7.43 1.32
C GLU A 298 -8.52 -6.14 1.16
N PRO A 299 -8.78 -5.65 -0.08
CA PRO A 299 -9.61 -4.47 -0.30
C PRO A 299 -11.11 -4.69 0.02
N LYS A 300 -11.51 -5.91 0.40
CA LYS A 300 -12.85 -6.24 0.91
C LYS A 300 -12.91 -6.30 2.43
N SER A 301 -11.83 -5.99 3.13
CA SER A 301 -11.82 -5.97 4.59
C SER A 301 -12.90 -5.04 5.13
N PRO A 302 -13.48 -5.32 6.30
CA PRO A 302 -14.48 -4.44 6.87
C PRO A 302 -13.89 -3.05 7.02
N THR A 303 -14.49 -2.10 6.32
CA THR A 303 -14.17 -0.69 6.50
C THR A 303 -14.56 -0.29 7.91
N PRO A 304 -13.74 0.47 8.63
CA PRO A 304 -14.18 1.05 9.87
C PRO A 304 -15.40 1.92 9.58
N ILE A 305 -16.47 1.69 10.31
CA ILE A 305 -17.68 2.49 10.23
C ILE A 305 -17.64 3.46 11.41
N PHE A 306 -17.67 4.74 11.11
CA PHE A 306 -17.81 5.79 12.09
C PHE A 306 -19.30 6.10 12.28
N ASP A 307 -19.72 6.31 13.52
CA ASP A 307 -21.08 6.76 13.82
C ASP A 307 -21.24 8.26 13.53
N GLU A 308 -22.47 8.79 13.74
CA GLU A 308 -22.79 10.22 13.52
C GLU A 308 -21.95 11.17 14.39
N LYS A 309 -21.31 10.66 15.44
CA LYS A 309 -20.41 11.41 16.34
C LYS A 309 -18.94 11.26 15.94
N GLY A 310 -18.65 10.60 14.81
CA GLY A 310 -17.29 10.33 14.38
C GLY A 310 -16.56 9.28 15.23
N GLN A 311 -17.29 8.46 16.01
CA GLN A 311 -16.69 7.39 16.81
C GLN A 311 -16.68 6.08 16.04
N LEU A 312 -15.59 5.30 16.15
CA LEU A 312 -15.47 4.01 15.51
C LEU A 312 -16.58 3.06 15.98
N SER A 313 -17.37 2.57 15.04
CA SER A 313 -18.40 1.59 15.30
C SER A 313 -17.80 0.24 15.75
N LYS A 314 -18.59 -0.55 16.51
CA LYS A 314 -18.20 -1.88 17.03
C LYS A 314 -18.01 -2.95 15.94
N THR A 315 -18.09 -2.62 14.66
CA THR A 315 -18.08 -3.60 13.55
C THR A 315 -16.69 -4.19 13.25
N VAL A 316 -15.60 -3.57 13.72
CA VAL A 316 -14.26 -4.12 13.55
C VAL A 316 -13.97 -5.08 14.69
N GLN A 317 -13.71 -6.35 14.34
CA GLN A 317 -13.28 -7.35 15.31
C GLN A 317 -11.79 -7.20 15.59
N PHE A 318 -11.43 -7.31 16.86
CA PHE A 318 -10.05 -7.32 17.32
C PHE A 318 -9.67 -8.69 17.83
N ASP A 319 -8.39 -9.00 17.71
CA ASP A 319 -7.78 -10.16 18.33
C ASP A 319 -7.52 -9.93 19.81
N GLN A 320 -6.95 -10.93 20.51
CA GLN A 320 -6.66 -10.83 21.93
C GLN A 320 -5.95 -9.53 22.29
N GLY A 321 -6.41 -8.89 23.37
CA GLY A 321 -5.85 -7.65 23.86
C GLY A 321 -6.18 -6.40 23.03
N LYS A 322 -7.08 -6.51 22.05
CA LYS A 322 -7.48 -5.39 21.15
C LYS A 322 -6.30 -4.70 20.44
N LYS A 323 -5.18 -5.41 20.24
CA LYS A 323 -3.98 -4.86 19.61
C LYS A 323 -4.06 -4.84 18.11
N TYR A 324 -4.72 -5.85 17.52
CA TYR A 324 -4.73 -6.07 16.09
C TYR A 324 -6.15 -6.22 15.58
N PRO A 325 -6.51 -5.48 14.50
CA PRO A 325 -7.78 -5.72 13.82
C PRO A 325 -7.70 -7.04 13.05
N ARG A 326 -8.79 -7.81 13.07
CA ARG A 326 -8.93 -9.02 12.25
C ARG A 326 -9.30 -8.63 10.85
N LEU A 327 -8.35 -8.72 9.93
CA LEU A 327 -8.48 -8.32 8.53
C LEU A 327 -8.38 -9.51 7.59
N GLY A 328 -8.88 -9.33 6.37
CA GLY A 328 -8.63 -10.24 5.25
C GLY A 328 -7.30 -9.96 4.57
N TRP A 329 -6.71 -11.00 3.98
CA TRP A 329 -5.40 -10.95 3.34
C TRP A 329 -5.42 -11.71 2.02
N VAL A 330 -4.85 -11.12 0.99
CA VAL A 330 -4.83 -11.67 -0.38
C VAL A 330 -3.42 -11.64 -0.95
N ILE A 331 -3.17 -12.45 -1.96
CA ILE A 331 -1.87 -12.43 -2.64
C ILE A 331 -1.81 -11.27 -3.62
N ALA A 332 -0.70 -10.53 -3.60
CA ALA A 332 -0.37 -9.53 -4.61
C ALA A 332 1.13 -9.57 -4.94
N PRO A 333 1.51 -9.22 -6.19
CA PRO A 333 2.90 -9.05 -6.58
C PRO A 333 3.45 -7.74 -6.02
N VAL A 334 4.66 -7.78 -5.47
CA VAL A 334 5.34 -6.60 -4.91
C VAL A 334 6.81 -6.52 -5.36
N ASP A 335 7.29 -5.31 -5.60
CA ASP A 335 8.70 -4.98 -5.62
C ASP A 335 9.18 -4.78 -4.18
N VAL A 336 10.28 -5.43 -3.80
CA VAL A 336 10.90 -5.30 -2.47
C VAL A 336 12.08 -4.33 -2.57
N VAL A 337 11.95 -3.18 -1.91
CA VAL A 337 12.92 -2.09 -1.99
C VAL A 337 13.59 -1.88 -0.63
N GLU A 338 14.90 -2.05 -0.58
CA GLU A 338 15.70 -1.65 0.57
C GLU A 338 16.10 -0.18 0.43
N GLY A 339 15.75 0.62 1.45
CA GLY A 339 16.13 2.01 1.58
C GLY A 339 17.14 2.19 2.71
N ILE A 340 18.29 2.79 2.41
CA ILE A 340 19.33 3.16 3.38
C ILE A 340 19.48 4.68 3.38
N PRO A 341 19.36 5.36 4.54
CA PRO A 341 19.52 6.81 4.60
C PRO A 341 20.95 7.23 4.25
N LYS A 342 21.08 8.29 3.44
CA LYS A 342 22.36 8.94 3.09
C LYS A 342 22.81 9.93 4.15
N ILE A 343 21.88 10.40 4.99
CA ILE A 343 22.09 11.40 6.02
C ILE A 343 21.84 10.79 7.40
N LYS A 344 22.21 11.50 8.46
CA LYS A 344 21.87 11.07 9.84
C LYS A 344 20.35 10.94 9.97
N HIS A 345 19.89 9.75 10.29
CA HIS A 345 18.50 9.41 10.44
C HIS A 345 18.26 8.60 11.73
N ILE A 346 17.02 8.63 12.26
CA ILE A 346 16.64 7.80 13.42
C ILE A 346 16.63 6.32 13.07
N TYR A 347 16.36 5.99 11.82
CA TYR A 347 16.37 4.62 11.28
C TYR A 347 17.71 4.29 10.61
N GLY A 348 18.09 3.02 10.67
CA GLY A 348 19.23 2.49 9.92
C GLY A 348 18.82 2.01 8.53
N LYS A 349 17.58 1.50 8.39
CA LYS A 349 17.07 0.93 7.15
C LYS A 349 15.54 0.90 7.14
N LYS A 350 14.94 1.06 5.97
CA LYS A 350 13.55 0.66 5.67
C LYS A 350 13.55 -0.41 4.56
N VAL A 351 12.71 -1.42 4.68
CA VAL A 351 12.37 -2.34 3.57
C VAL A 351 10.93 -2.06 3.19
N VAL A 352 10.75 -1.53 1.99
CA VAL A 352 9.46 -1.06 1.48
C VAL A 352 8.91 -2.08 0.48
N TYR A 353 7.66 -2.47 0.66
CA TYR A 353 6.97 -3.43 -0.19
C TYR A 353 5.98 -2.69 -1.08
N VAL A 354 6.39 -2.44 -2.33
CA VAL A 354 5.65 -1.64 -3.31
C VAL A 354 4.81 -2.57 -4.18
N MET A 355 3.49 -2.39 -4.16
CA MET A 355 2.57 -3.18 -4.98
C MET A 355 2.81 -2.90 -6.47
N MET A 356 2.81 -3.95 -7.28
CA MET A 356 3.05 -3.85 -8.71
C MET A 356 1.75 -3.72 -9.51
N TRP A 357 1.80 -2.91 -10.58
CA TRP A 357 0.73 -2.87 -11.57
C TRP A 357 0.55 -4.25 -12.23
N PRO A 358 -0.70 -4.74 -12.46
CA PRO A 358 -1.98 -4.03 -12.29
C PRO A 358 -2.65 -4.23 -10.90
N TYR A 359 -1.95 -4.76 -9.90
CA TYR A 359 -2.51 -5.08 -8.57
C TYR A 359 -2.28 -3.97 -7.52
N VAL A 360 -2.02 -2.75 -7.96
CA VAL A 360 -1.95 -1.55 -7.09
C VAL A 360 -3.36 -1.16 -6.65
N PHE A 361 -3.53 -0.70 -5.42
CA PHE A 361 -4.80 -0.20 -4.89
C PHE A 361 -4.89 1.33 -4.96
N THR A 362 -6.11 1.87 -5.09
CA THR A 362 -6.34 3.31 -5.22
C THR A 362 -5.76 4.09 -4.04
N GLY A 363 -5.91 3.59 -2.82
CA GLY A 363 -5.48 4.29 -1.61
C GLY A 363 -3.97 4.43 -1.47
N SER A 364 -3.19 3.44 -1.90
CA SER A 364 -1.72 3.49 -1.85
C SER A 364 -1.05 2.42 -2.69
N GLY A 365 0.17 2.73 -3.12
CA GLY A 365 1.06 1.78 -3.80
C GLY A 365 2.00 1.03 -2.86
N ILE A 366 2.10 1.36 -1.58
CA ILE A 366 2.87 0.60 -0.58
C ILE A 366 1.90 -0.27 0.21
N HIS A 367 2.25 -1.55 0.35
CA HIS A 367 1.53 -2.46 1.22
C HIS A 367 2.02 -2.37 2.68
N ALA A 368 3.34 -2.46 2.87
CA ALA A 368 3.98 -2.48 4.16
C ALA A 368 5.40 -1.90 4.10
N THR A 369 5.94 -1.57 5.27
CA THR A 369 7.34 -1.18 5.45
C THR A 369 7.88 -1.79 6.75
N ASP A 370 8.96 -2.57 6.64
CA ASP A 370 9.74 -3.00 7.79
C ASP A 370 10.80 -1.94 8.10
N ILE A 371 10.85 -1.50 9.34
CA ILE A 371 11.72 -0.41 9.80
C ILE A 371 12.74 -0.95 10.80
N TYR A 372 14.00 -0.65 10.55
CA TYR A 372 15.13 -1.11 11.35
C TYR A 372 15.80 0.06 12.08
N ASP A 373 16.22 -0.16 13.30
CA ASP A 373 17.00 0.80 14.05
C ASP A 373 18.43 0.94 13.49
N ARG A 374 19.20 1.84 14.06
CA ARG A 374 20.58 2.11 13.63
C ARG A 374 21.56 0.96 13.86
N GLN A 375 21.20 -0.03 14.69
CA GLN A 375 21.89 -1.28 14.91
C GLN A 375 21.43 -2.38 13.94
N MET A 376 20.58 -2.05 12.97
CA MET A 376 19.97 -2.98 12.00
C MET A 376 19.08 -4.04 12.64
N LYS A 377 18.58 -3.82 13.86
CA LYS A 377 17.57 -4.63 14.50
C LYS A 377 16.19 -4.19 14.03
N LEU A 378 15.32 -5.15 13.69
CA LEU A 378 13.94 -4.87 13.35
C LEU A 378 13.25 -4.16 14.51
N TRP A 379 12.73 -2.97 14.23
CA TRP A 379 12.15 -2.10 15.24
C TRP A 379 10.64 -1.99 15.09
N LYS A 380 10.17 -1.59 13.90
CA LYS A 380 8.75 -1.34 13.65
C LYS A 380 8.28 -2.04 12.38
N GLY A 381 7.01 -2.37 12.34
CA GLY A 381 6.29 -2.70 11.11
C GLY A 381 5.20 -1.67 10.87
N TYR A 382 5.16 -1.10 9.68
CA TYR A 382 4.04 -0.29 9.20
C TYR A 382 3.33 -1.07 8.11
N PHE A 383 2.01 -1.22 8.19
CA PHE A 383 1.22 -1.80 7.11
C PHE A 383 -0.12 -1.09 6.96
N GLN A 384 -0.58 -1.03 5.72
CA GLN A 384 -1.80 -0.33 5.36
C GLN A 384 -2.99 -1.27 5.36
N MET A 385 -4.13 -0.71 5.72
CA MET A 385 -5.42 -1.37 5.68
C MET A 385 -6.25 -0.73 4.56
N PHE A 386 -6.74 -1.58 3.64
CA PHE A 386 -7.57 -1.12 2.54
C PHE A 386 -9.03 -1.33 2.88
N GLY A 387 -9.81 -0.33 2.55
CA GLY A 387 -11.23 -0.32 2.80
C GLY A 387 -12.00 -1.19 1.83
N ARG A 388 -13.30 -1.15 2.02
CA ARG A 388 -14.27 -1.77 1.12
C ARG A 388 -14.04 -1.28 -0.31
N HIS A 389 -14.00 -2.22 -1.25
CA HIS A 389 -14.16 -1.90 -2.66
C HIS A 389 -15.45 -1.07 -2.86
N GLU A 390 -15.34 0.05 -3.51
CA GLU A 390 -16.43 0.98 -3.77
C GLU A 390 -16.34 1.57 -5.18
N TYR A 391 -17.30 2.39 -5.53
CA TYR A 391 -17.38 3.03 -6.83
C TYR A 391 -17.39 4.56 -6.67
N LEU A 392 -16.55 5.25 -7.44
CA LEU A 392 -16.52 6.71 -7.45
C LEU A 392 -17.91 7.26 -7.83
N ASN A 393 -18.50 8.08 -6.94
CA ASN A 393 -19.84 8.62 -7.09
C ASN A 393 -20.92 7.55 -7.33
N GLY A 394 -20.69 6.30 -6.91
CA GLY A 394 -21.63 5.19 -7.13
C GLY A 394 -21.66 4.63 -8.56
N ASP A 395 -20.78 5.07 -9.47
CA ASP A 395 -20.70 4.58 -10.83
C ASP A 395 -19.92 3.23 -10.88
N PRO A 396 -20.57 2.10 -11.23
CA PRO A 396 -19.93 0.80 -11.29
C PRO A 396 -18.77 0.70 -12.28
N LYS A 397 -18.64 1.67 -13.18
CA LYS A 397 -17.53 1.74 -14.17
C LYS A 397 -16.29 2.39 -13.60
N THR A 398 -16.34 2.93 -12.39
CA THR A 398 -15.22 3.63 -11.75
C THR A 398 -14.91 3.04 -10.37
N PRO A 399 -14.38 1.79 -10.32
CA PRO A 399 -14.04 1.13 -9.07
C PRO A 399 -12.85 1.81 -8.37
N GLN A 400 -12.83 1.74 -7.06
CA GLN A 400 -11.72 2.20 -6.23
C GLN A 400 -11.58 1.34 -4.97
N THR A 401 -10.36 1.32 -4.45
CA THR A 401 -9.97 0.58 -3.24
C THR A 401 -9.29 1.54 -2.27
N PRO A 402 -10.08 2.37 -1.54
CA PRO A 402 -9.54 3.39 -0.65
C PRO A 402 -8.82 2.78 0.56
N LEU A 403 -7.98 3.58 1.22
CA LEU A 403 -7.45 3.24 2.54
C LEU A 403 -8.58 3.25 3.58
N SER A 404 -8.52 2.32 4.53
CA SER A 404 -9.35 2.33 5.75
C SER A 404 -8.53 2.59 7.00
N GLY A 405 -7.21 2.56 6.88
CA GLY A 405 -6.32 2.83 7.99
C GLY A 405 -4.88 2.36 7.76
N ALA A 406 -4.14 2.37 8.86
CA ALA A 406 -2.79 1.82 8.93
C ALA A 406 -2.50 1.36 10.36
N LEU A 407 -1.60 0.40 10.49
CA LEU A 407 -1.07 -0.03 11.78
C LEU A 407 0.45 0.12 11.78
N THR A 408 0.98 0.83 12.76
CA THR A 408 2.40 0.78 13.12
C THR A 408 2.55 0.02 14.41
N TYR A 409 3.33 -1.04 14.39
CA TYR A 409 3.63 -1.85 15.56
C TYR A 409 5.11 -1.73 15.90
N ASP A 410 5.41 -1.27 17.13
CA ASP A 410 6.75 -1.23 17.68
C ASP A 410 7.07 -2.58 18.33
N LEU A 411 7.95 -3.35 17.68
CA LEU A 411 8.33 -4.69 18.09
C LEU A 411 9.25 -4.69 19.33
N GLN A 412 9.90 -3.57 19.64
CA GLN A 412 10.80 -3.45 20.78
C GLN A 412 10.06 -3.09 22.07
N THR A 413 9.05 -2.23 21.98
CA THR A 413 8.25 -1.79 23.14
C THR A 413 6.93 -2.54 23.28
N GLY A 414 6.40 -3.11 22.20
CA GLY A 414 5.09 -3.71 22.15
C GLY A 414 3.94 -2.71 22.03
N HIS A 415 4.24 -1.42 21.88
CA HIS A 415 3.27 -0.37 21.57
C HIS A 415 2.82 -0.45 20.13
N SER A 416 1.67 0.15 19.84
CA SER A 416 1.23 0.36 18.45
C SER A 416 0.42 1.63 18.31
N THR A 417 0.48 2.21 17.12
CA THR A 417 -0.45 3.24 16.68
C THR A 417 -1.33 2.66 15.61
N LEU A 418 -2.63 2.60 15.88
CA LEU A 418 -3.65 2.12 14.97
C LEU A 418 -4.41 3.32 14.43
N MET A 419 -4.30 3.54 13.13
CA MET A 419 -4.99 4.61 12.43
C MET A 419 -6.24 4.05 11.77
N TRP A 420 -7.40 4.61 12.08
CA TRP A 420 -8.66 4.36 11.41
C TRP A 420 -9.06 5.58 10.60
N MET A 421 -9.59 5.39 9.40
CA MET A 421 -9.95 6.54 8.59
C MET A 421 -11.14 6.27 7.67
N HIS A 422 -11.95 7.30 7.47
CA HIS A 422 -12.90 7.38 6.38
C HIS A 422 -12.24 8.17 5.25
N HIS A 423 -11.63 7.45 4.31
CA HIS A 423 -10.86 8.00 3.20
C HIS A 423 -11.71 8.07 1.93
N MET A 424 -11.90 9.26 1.40
CA MET A 424 -12.66 9.52 0.17
C MET A 424 -11.69 9.99 -0.93
N PRO A 425 -11.20 9.08 -1.78
CA PRO A 425 -10.35 9.47 -2.90
C PRO A 425 -11.17 10.07 -4.05
N ASN A 426 -10.51 10.88 -4.88
CA ASN A 426 -11.05 11.48 -6.09
C ASN A 426 -12.30 12.38 -5.85
N VAL A 427 -12.30 13.10 -4.73
CA VAL A 427 -13.28 14.16 -4.47
C VAL A 427 -12.88 15.43 -5.22
N LYS A 428 -13.86 16.18 -5.73
CA LYS A 428 -13.60 17.40 -6.46
C LYS A 428 -13.07 18.50 -5.52
N LEU A 429 -11.78 18.81 -5.61
CA LEU A 429 -11.09 19.83 -4.82
C LEU A 429 -10.28 20.77 -5.72
N ASP A 430 -10.29 22.05 -5.36
CA ASP A 430 -9.50 23.10 -6.00
C ASP A 430 -8.27 23.41 -5.13
N PRO A 431 -7.04 23.36 -5.66
CA PRO A 431 -5.84 23.57 -4.87
C PRO A 431 -5.71 24.99 -4.29
N ASP A 432 -6.37 25.99 -4.87
CA ASP A 432 -6.31 27.37 -4.39
C ASP A 432 -7.43 27.69 -3.40
N LYS A 433 -8.60 27.08 -3.58
CA LYS A 433 -9.76 27.36 -2.72
C LYS A 433 -9.79 26.45 -1.50
N ASP A 434 -9.45 25.17 -1.68
CA ASP A 434 -9.68 24.15 -0.66
C ASP A 434 -8.41 23.72 0.09
N VAL A 435 -7.21 23.97 -0.50
CA VAL A 435 -5.94 23.48 0.07
C VAL A 435 -4.88 24.59 0.09
N ASN A 436 -5.05 25.52 1.03
CA ASN A 436 -4.14 26.64 1.23
C ASN A 436 -3.99 26.98 2.72
N LEU A 437 -3.03 27.85 3.04
CA LEU A 437 -2.77 28.28 4.41
C LEU A 437 -4.00 28.98 5.06
N GLY A 438 -4.79 29.71 4.28
CA GLY A 438 -6.01 30.37 4.78
C GLY A 438 -7.05 29.37 5.27
N ILE A 439 -7.22 28.25 4.59
CA ILE A 439 -8.11 27.15 5.01
C ILE A 439 -7.61 26.52 6.29
N LEU A 440 -6.28 26.23 6.41
CA LEU A 440 -5.71 25.74 7.64
C LEU A 440 -6.02 26.69 8.82
N LEU A 441 -5.81 28.00 8.65
CA LEU A 441 -6.09 29.01 9.67
C LEU A 441 -7.57 29.09 10.05
N LYS A 442 -8.46 28.91 9.08
CA LYS A 442 -9.91 28.86 9.31
C LYS A 442 -10.32 27.64 10.13
N LYS A 443 -9.75 26.47 9.82
CA LYS A 443 -10.00 25.21 10.54
C LYS A 443 -9.33 25.19 11.93
N GLY A 444 -8.26 25.94 12.11
CA GLY A 444 -7.50 26.01 13.34
C GLY A 444 -8.04 27.00 14.40
N ARG A 445 -9.06 27.76 14.05
CA ARG A 445 -9.74 28.73 14.93
C ARG A 445 -11.01 28.15 15.53
#